data_6f79a92f6ad5e9f4caed9ac6935aeb14
#
_entry.id   6f79a92f6ad5e9f4caed9ac6935aeb14
#
_cell.length_a   1.000
_cell.length_b   1.000
_cell.length_c   1.000
_cell.angle_alpha   90.00
_cell.angle_beta   90.00
_cell.angle_gamma   90.00
#
_symmetry.space_group_name_H-M   'P 1'
#
loop_
_entity.id
_entity.type
_entity.pdbx_description
1 polymer ?
#
loop_
_entity_poly.entity_id
_entity_poly.type
_entity_poly.pdbx_seq_one_letter_code
_entity_poly.pdbx_strand_id
1 'polypeptide(L)'
;MKKILVALVFLASTWAWAEKAPNPADYTIAIHVQTSRVVQICGDVTLGSNVCSWDQHLSVLINGKKFELVGNSRGLVLLRAGDYKAKILKDETKKPYEYMRIYQFLFSDGTTRDYHVAEESD
;
A
#
# COMPACT_ATOMS: atom_id res chain seq x y z
N MET A 1 20.58 -42.03 -11.83
CA MET A 1 19.13 -41.83 -11.66
C MET A 1 18.73 -41.20 -10.32
N LYS A 2 19.36 -41.57 -9.22
CA LYS A 2 19.03 -40.98 -7.90
C LYS A 2 19.37 -39.48 -7.82
N LYS A 3 20.37 -39.00 -8.56
CA LYS A 3 20.74 -37.58 -8.57
C LYS A 3 19.73 -36.68 -9.24
N ILE A 4 18.97 -37.21 -10.22
CA ILE A 4 17.95 -36.46 -10.96
C ILE A 4 16.70 -36.23 -10.08
N LEU A 5 16.34 -37.22 -9.25
CA LEU A 5 15.21 -37.10 -8.34
C LEU A 5 15.45 -36.06 -7.25
N VAL A 6 16.68 -35.95 -6.76
CA VAL A 6 17.05 -34.95 -5.74
C VAL A 6 16.98 -33.54 -6.33
N ALA A 7 17.40 -33.35 -7.59
CA ALA A 7 17.32 -32.07 -8.27
C ALA A 7 15.86 -31.61 -8.46
N LEU A 8 14.95 -32.53 -8.76
CA LEU A 8 13.51 -32.22 -8.92
C LEU A 8 12.87 -31.76 -7.60
N VAL A 9 13.28 -32.34 -6.48
CA VAL A 9 12.77 -31.94 -5.16
C VAL A 9 13.25 -30.52 -4.81
N PHE A 10 14.47 -30.15 -5.15
CA PHE A 10 14.97 -28.80 -4.96
C PHE A 10 14.22 -27.76 -5.79
N LEU A 11 13.90 -28.08 -7.03
CA LEU A 11 13.10 -27.19 -7.90
C LEU A 11 11.69 -26.96 -7.34
N ALA A 12 11.06 -27.99 -6.82
CA ALA A 12 9.74 -27.87 -6.20
C ALA A 12 9.74 -26.97 -4.98
N SER A 13 10.82 -27.01 -4.16
CA SER A 13 10.97 -26.14 -2.98
C SER A 13 11.12 -24.68 -3.37
N THR A 14 11.83 -24.37 -4.45
CA THR A 14 12.03 -22.99 -4.91
C THR A 14 10.73 -22.38 -5.45
N TRP A 15 9.85 -23.17 -6.03
CA TRP A 15 8.59 -22.68 -6.57
C TRP A 15 7.63 -22.22 -5.48
N ALA A 16 7.65 -22.84 -4.29
CA ALA A 16 6.80 -22.45 -3.18
C ALA A 16 7.09 -21.03 -2.66
N TRP A 17 8.31 -20.55 -2.82
CA TRP A 17 8.69 -19.18 -2.43
C TRP A 17 8.25 -18.13 -3.46
N ALA A 18 8.16 -18.50 -4.74
CA ALA A 18 7.76 -17.59 -5.81
C ALA A 18 6.27 -17.21 -5.76
N GLU A 19 5.43 -18.01 -5.09
CA GLU A 19 4.00 -17.76 -4.97
C GLU A 19 3.64 -16.55 -4.11
N LYS A 20 4.59 -16.04 -3.31
CA LYS A 20 4.36 -14.87 -2.43
C LYS A 20 4.56 -13.54 -3.12
N ALA A 21 5.05 -13.52 -4.35
CA ALA A 21 5.22 -12.27 -5.09
C ALA A 21 3.86 -11.74 -5.56
N PRO A 22 3.65 -10.40 -5.51
CA PRO A 22 2.40 -9.83 -5.98
C PRO A 22 2.23 -10.06 -7.48
N ASN A 23 1.01 -10.38 -7.90
CA ASN A 23 0.69 -10.57 -9.30
C ASN A 23 0.27 -9.24 -9.93
N PRO A 24 1.04 -8.69 -10.89
CA PRO A 24 0.69 -7.40 -11.50
C PRO A 24 -0.69 -7.36 -12.15
N ALA A 25 -1.22 -8.51 -12.58
CA ALA A 25 -2.55 -8.58 -13.20
C ALA A 25 -3.69 -8.23 -12.22
N ASP A 26 -3.46 -8.34 -10.91
CA ASP A 26 -4.45 -7.99 -9.90
C ASP A 26 -4.55 -6.48 -9.66
N TYR A 27 -3.56 -5.71 -10.09
CA TYR A 27 -3.47 -4.27 -9.85
C TYR A 27 -4.02 -3.52 -11.05
N THR A 28 -5.36 -3.43 -11.12
CA THR A 28 -6.09 -2.89 -12.26
C THR A 28 -6.56 -1.45 -12.08
N ILE A 29 -6.42 -0.90 -10.87
CA ILE A 29 -6.90 0.46 -10.56
C ILE A 29 -5.78 1.44 -10.85
N ALA A 30 -6.05 2.41 -11.73
CA ALA A 30 -5.13 3.50 -12.03
C ALA A 30 -5.34 4.64 -11.03
N ILE A 31 -4.26 5.02 -10.33
CA ILE A 31 -4.29 6.09 -9.36
C ILE A 31 -3.28 7.16 -9.80
N HIS A 32 -3.76 8.39 -9.97
CA HIS A 32 -2.89 9.53 -10.29
C HIS A 32 -2.60 10.30 -9.00
N VAL A 33 -1.35 10.27 -8.55
CA VAL A 33 -0.90 11.02 -7.37
C VAL A 33 -0.55 12.43 -7.80
N GLN A 34 -1.30 13.40 -7.29
CA GLN A 34 -1.08 14.81 -7.59
C GLN A 34 -0.03 15.43 -6.66
N THR A 35 -0.17 15.18 -5.36
CA THR A 35 0.74 15.70 -4.35
C THR A 35 0.98 14.65 -3.27
N SER A 36 2.12 14.78 -2.62
CA SER A 36 2.55 13.88 -1.56
C SER A 36 3.21 14.72 -0.47
N ARG A 37 2.82 14.49 0.78
CA ARG A 37 3.39 15.22 1.92
C ARG A 37 3.53 14.29 3.12
N VAL A 38 4.50 14.58 3.97
CA VAL A 38 4.70 13.88 5.23
C VAL A 38 4.14 14.76 6.36
N VAL A 39 3.28 14.16 7.19
CA VAL A 39 2.68 14.83 8.33
C VAL A 39 3.15 14.14 9.60
N GLN A 40 3.67 14.94 10.53
CA GLN A 40 4.07 14.43 11.83
C GLN A 40 2.87 14.48 12.78
N ILE A 41 2.56 13.33 13.36
CA ILE A 41 1.49 13.21 14.35
C ILE A 41 2.12 12.82 15.68
N CYS A 42 1.97 13.69 16.67
CA CYS A 42 2.49 13.45 18.01
C CYS A 42 1.33 13.23 18.98
N GLY A 43 1.40 12.13 19.75
CA GLY A 43 0.43 11.82 20.78
C GLY A 43 0.95 12.18 22.17
N ASP A 44 0.07 12.67 23.03
CA ASP A 44 0.39 12.88 24.42
C ASP A 44 0.42 11.55 25.16
N VAL A 45 1.59 11.22 25.71
CA VAL A 45 1.72 10.07 26.59
C VAL A 45 1.78 10.59 28.03
N THR A 46 0.98 10.02 28.91
CA THR A 46 0.80 10.42 30.30
C THR A 46 2.06 10.40 31.17
N LEU A 47 3.18 9.94 30.64
CA LEU A 47 4.47 9.85 31.37
C LEU A 47 5.51 10.85 30.88
N GLY A 48 5.10 11.91 30.20
CA GLY A 48 6.01 12.98 29.79
C GLY A 48 6.89 12.70 28.59
N SER A 49 6.69 11.58 27.90
CA SER A 49 7.36 11.31 26.64
C SER A 49 6.38 11.44 25.48
N ASN A 50 6.70 12.31 24.53
CA ASN A 50 5.91 12.45 23.31
C ASN A 50 6.31 11.36 22.31
N VAL A 51 5.33 10.59 21.87
CA VAL A 51 5.52 9.63 20.79
C VAL A 51 5.03 10.26 19.50
N CYS A 52 5.93 10.44 18.54
CA CYS A 52 5.59 11.02 17.26
C CYS A 52 5.71 9.95 16.18
N SER A 53 4.72 9.90 15.30
CA SER A 53 4.75 9.08 14.10
C SER A 53 4.70 9.96 12.87
N TRP A 54 5.18 9.43 11.75
CA TRP A 54 5.17 10.14 10.48
C TRP A 54 4.21 9.42 9.53
N ASP A 55 3.20 10.15 9.07
CA ASP A 55 2.24 9.63 8.10
C ASP A 55 2.45 10.32 6.76
N GLN A 56 2.28 9.58 5.68
CA GLN A 56 2.32 10.11 4.33
C GLN A 56 0.90 10.34 3.83
N HIS A 57 0.61 11.58 3.44
CA HIS A 57 -0.68 11.97 2.86
C HIS A 57 -0.52 12.17 1.36
N LEU A 58 -1.36 11.51 0.59
CA LEU A 58 -1.39 11.61 -0.86
C LEU A 58 -2.71 12.23 -1.30
N SER A 59 -2.62 13.25 -2.15
CA SER A 59 -3.79 13.77 -2.85
C SER A 59 -3.83 13.11 -4.23
N VAL A 60 -4.88 12.33 -4.50
CA VAL A 60 -4.92 11.47 -5.68
C VAL A 60 -6.23 11.64 -6.44
N LEU A 61 -6.21 11.26 -7.72
CA LEU A 61 -7.40 11.10 -8.56
C LEU A 61 -7.56 9.63 -8.91
N ILE A 62 -8.76 9.11 -8.65
CA ILE A 62 -9.15 7.75 -9.01
C ILE A 62 -10.43 7.86 -9.82
N ASN A 63 -10.40 7.51 -11.11
CA ASN A 63 -11.54 7.67 -12.03
C ASN A 63 -12.09 9.10 -12.07
N GLY A 64 -11.18 10.08 -12.01
CA GLY A 64 -11.54 11.50 -12.03
C GLY A 64 -12.05 12.05 -10.70
N LYS A 65 -12.15 11.22 -9.68
CA LYS A 65 -12.63 11.60 -8.36
C LYS A 65 -11.45 11.81 -7.41
N LYS A 66 -11.52 12.84 -6.59
CA LYS A 66 -10.43 13.23 -5.69
C LYS A 66 -10.55 12.52 -4.34
N PHE A 67 -9.45 11.92 -3.92
CA PHE A 67 -9.33 11.26 -2.62
C PHE A 67 -8.07 11.72 -1.91
N GLU A 68 -8.08 11.67 -0.59
CA GLU A 68 -6.89 11.75 0.22
C GLU A 68 -6.58 10.37 0.79
N LEU A 69 -5.37 9.87 0.52
CA LEU A 69 -4.90 8.59 1.02
C LEU A 69 -3.83 8.81 2.07
N VAL A 70 -3.83 7.97 3.10
CA VAL A 70 -2.88 8.06 4.19
C VAL A 70 -2.21 6.70 4.40
N GLY A 71 -0.90 6.72 4.50
CA GLY A 71 -0.10 5.53 4.80
C GLY A 71 1.05 5.87 5.72
N ASN A 72 1.68 4.85 6.26
CA ASN A 72 2.86 5.03 7.09
C ASN A 72 4.04 5.51 6.25
N SER A 73 4.73 6.53 6.75
CA SER A 73 5.98 6.97 6.16
C SER A 73 7.15 6.32 6.90
N ARG A 74 7.94 5.54 6.20
CA ARG A 74 9.18 4.99 6.72
C ARG A 74 10.27 6.02 6.50
N GLY A 75 10.47 6.91 7.49
CA GLY A 75 11.37 8.04 7.36
C GLY A 75 10.72 9.16 6.56
N LEU A 76 11.52 9.96 5.89
CA LEU A 76 11.05 11.15 5.14
C LEU A 76 10.97 10.89 3.63
N VAL A 77 10.72 9.65 3.23
CA VAL A 77 10.65 9.29 1.81
C VAL A 77 9.25 9.52 1.28
N LEU A 78 9.12 10.48 0.40
CA LEU A 78 7.84 10.83 -0.25
C LEU A 78 7.66 10.03 -1.53
N LEU A 79 6.43 9.61 -1.77
CA LEU A 79 6.03 9.05 -3.05
C LEU A 79 5.98 10.17 -4.08
N ARG A 80 6.59 9.97 -5.24
CA ARG A 80 6.55 10.98 -6.31
C ARG A 80 5.16 11.10 -6.90
N ALA A 81 4.79 12.30 -7.33
CA ALA A 81 3.61 12.51 -8.14
C ALA A 81 3.72 11.71 -9.46
N GLY A 82 2.62 11.18 -9.92
CA GLY A 82 2.60 10.37 -11.14
C GLY A 82 1.51 9.31 -11.09
N ASP A 83 1.53 8.42 -12.07
CA ASP A 83 0.53 7.38 -12.23
C ASP A 83 1.03 6.05 -11.65
N TYR A 84 0.17 5.42 -10.88
CA TYR A 84 0.46 4.14 -10.23
C TYR A 84 -0.67 3.18 -10.42
N LYS A 85 -0.37 1.89 -10.29
CA LYS A 85 -1.36 0.83 -10.32
C LYS A 85 -1.59 0.30 -8.92
N ALA A 86 -2.84 0.01 -8.60
CA ALA A 86 -3.23 -0.45 -7.28
C ALA A 86 -4.33 -1.49 -7.34
N LYS A 87 -4.55 -2.16 -6.23
CA LYS A 87 -5.72 -3.00 -6.01
C LYS A 87 -6.37 -2.65 -4.68
N ILE A 88 -7.64 -3.00 -4.53
CA ILE A 88 -8.34 -2.84 -3.26
C ILE A 88 -8.05 -4.06 -2.40
N LEU A 89 -7.39 -3.85 -1.24
CA LEU A 89 -7.17 -4.91 -0.27
C LEU A 89 -8.38 -5.13 0.62
N LYS A 90 -9.05 -4.04 0.98
CA LYS A 90 -10.15 -4.07 1.92
C LYS A 90 -11.15 -2.99 1.56
N ASP A 91 -12.42 -3.37 1.48
CA ASP A 91 -13.52 -2.45 1.22
C ASP A 91 -14.69 -2.90 2.09
N GLU A 92 -14.78 -2.34 3.29
CA GLU A 92 -15.78 -2.70 4.28
C GLU A 92 -16.66 -1.52 4.62
N THR A 93 -17.98 -1.76 4.62
CA THR A 93 -18.97 -0.82 5.12
C THR A 93 -19.71 -1.49 6.27
N LYS A 94 -19.33 -1.16 7.51
CA LYS A 94 -19.97 -1.71 8.70
C LYS A 94 -21.29 -1.01 9.03
N LYS A 95 -21.38 0.28 8.72
CA LYS A 95 -22.55 1.12 8.95
C LYS A 95 -22.78 1.99 7.73
N PRO A 96 -24.03 2.45 7.46
CA PRO A 96 -24.30 3.26 6.28
C PRO A 96 -23.48 4.55 6.17
N TYR A 97 -22.96 5.05 7.28
CA TYR A 97 -22.18 6.29 7.33
C TYR A 97 -20.67 6.07 7.57
N GLU A 98 -20.24 4.81 7.62
CA GLU A 98 -18.83 4.47 7.82
C GLU A 98 -18.36 3.49 6.76
N TYR A 99 -17.18 3.74 6.19
CA TYR A 99 -16.53 2.74 5.34
C TYR A 99 -15.02 2.79 5.56
N MET A 100 -14.39 1.65 5.30
CA MET A 100 -12.94 1.54 5.31
C MET A 100 -12.49 0.95 3.99
N ARG A 101 -11.60 1.65 3.29
CA ARG A 101 -11.03 1.17 2.05
C ARG A 101 -9.52 1.31 2.09
N ILE A 102 -8.83 0.22 1.74
CA ILE A 102 -7.37 0.17 1.69
C ILE A 102 -6.96 -0.16 0.26
N TYR A 103 -6.13 0.70 -0.32
CA TYR A 103 -5.50 0.47 -1.61
C TYR A 103 -4.06 0.00 -1.42
N GLN A 104 -3.67 -1.02 -2.15
CA GLN A 104 -2.28 -1.46 -2.20
C GLN A 104 -1.70 -1.06 -3.55
N PHE A 105 -0.66 -0.24 -3.52
CA PHE A 105 0.07 0.19 -4.71
C PHE A 105 1.14 -0.83 -5.04
N LEU A 106 1.31 -1.11 -6.33
CA LEU A 106 2.40 -1.93 -6.83
C LEU A 106 3.39 -1.05 -7.58
N PHE A 107 4.65 -1.12 -7.21
CA PHE A 107 5.72 -0.34 -7.83
C PHE A 107 6.49 -1.18 -8.86
N SER A 108 7.26 -0.50 -9.72
CA SER A 108 8.00 -1.14 -10.81
C SER A 108 9.08 -2.12 -10.33
N ASP A 109 9.56 -1.96 -9.11
CA ASP A 109 10.54 -2.87 -8.50
C ASP A 109 9.91 -4.09 -7.83
N GLY A 110 8.58 -4.24 -7.91
CA GLY A 110 7.85 -5.34 -7.30
C GLY A 110 7.46 -5.13 -5.84
N THR A 111 7.83 -4.00 -5.23
CA THR A 111 7.42 -3.67 -3.87
C THR A 111 6.01 -3.10 -3.83
N THR A 112 5.38 -3.16 -2.66
CA THR A 112 4.03 -2.66 -2.46
C THR A 112 3.97 -1.73 -1.26
N ARG A 113 2.97 -0.83 -1.26
CA ARG A 113 2.64 0.01 -0.12
C ARG A 113 1.12 0.10 0.01
N ASP A 114 0.66 0.12 1.25
CA ASP A 114 -0.76 0.19 1.56
C ASP A 114 -1.12 1.60 2.04
N TYR A 115 -2.25 2.10 1.52
CA TYR A 115 -2.80 3.39 1.90
C TYR A 115 -4.28 3.23 2.16
N HIS A 116 -4.78 3.88 3.21
CA HIS A 116 -6.22 3.91 3.48
C HIS A 116 -6.81 5.26 3.06
N VAL A 117 -8.09 5.25 2.72
CA VAL A 117 -8.80 6.46 2.35
C VAL A 117 -9.10 7.26 3.61
N ALA A 118 -8.59 8.49 3.67
CA ALA A 118 -8.82 9.40 4.78
C ALA A 118 -9.95 10.38 4.47
N GLU A 119 -10.06 10.81 3.20
CA GLU A 119 -11.06 11.78 2.78
C GLU A 119 -11.40 11.56 1.32
N GLU A 120 -12.67 11.79 0.99
CA GLU A 120 -13.20 11.77 -0.36
C GLU A 120 -13.82 13.13 -0.64
N SER A 121 -13.42 13.77 -1.75
CA SER A 121 -14.01 15.05 -2.15
C SER A 121 -14.48 14.99 -3.60
N ASP A 122 -15.60 15.58 -3.85
CA ASP A 122 -16.20 15.64 -5.19
C ASP A 122 -15.46 16.58 -6.13
#